data_a12721873832d734f465ff1103736da9
#
_entry.id   a12721873832d734f465ff1103736da9
#
_cell.length_a   1.000
_cell.length_b   1.000
_cell.length_c   1.000
_cell.angle_alpha   90.00
_cell.angle_beta   90.00
_cell.angle_gamma   90.00
#
_symmetry.space_group_name_H-M   'P 1'
#
loop_
_entity.id
_entity.type
_entity.pdbx_description
1 polymer ?
#
loop_
_entity_poly.entity_id
_entity_poly.type
_entity_poly.pdbx_seq_one_letter_code
_entity_poly.pdbx_strand_id
1 'polypeptide(L)'
;IRQSLVGSEMCIRDSCKNALVEAEGNFEKAVEILRKKGQKVAAKRADRDSSEGVALAITNNSNDVGIGIVLACETDFVAKNDNFVKLAYKLSDIALNCKTKDELLNSSFGDSTVVEKLTEQTGVIGEKIQINDFARIEANYVGTYIHAGNKISSLVGFDKKAENIETVGKDISMQIAAMNPIALDEKSVDPEIIEKEIEIAKDQLRTEGKPEEL
;
A
#
# COMPACT_ATOMS: atom_id res chain seq x y z
N ILE A 1 -24.89 -8.36 -10.47
CA ILE A 1 -23.67 -7.54 -10.24
C ILE A 1 -24.01 -6.07 -9.95
N ARG A 2 -25.15 -5.52 -10.39
CA ARG A 2 -25.58 -4.14 -10.09
C ARG A 2 -26.16 -3.92 -8.67
N GLN A 3 -26.48 -4.99 -7.92
CA GLN A 3 -27.14 -4.89 -6.62
C GLN A 3 -26.17 -4.62 -5.43
N SER A 4 -24.86 -4.89 -5.56
CA SER A 4 -23.91 -4.71 -4.44
C SER A 4 -23.44 -3.26 -4.25
N LEU A 5 -23.34 -2.46 -5.32
CA LEU A 5 -22.95 -1.04 -5.25
C LEU A 5 -24.07 -0.16 -4.68
N VAL A 6 -25.34 -0.48 -4.99
CA VAL A 6 -26.51 0.19 -4.41
C VAL A 6 -26.63 -0.08 -2.91
N GLY A 7 -26.18 -1.25 -2.43
CA GLY A 7 -26.18 -1.60 -1.02
C GLY A 7 -25.24 -0.79 -0.14
N SER A 8 -24.06 -0.41 -0.64
CA SER A 8 -23.06 0.33 0.15
C SER A 8 -23.41 1.81 0.33
N GLU A 9 -23.86 2.50 -0.71
CA GLU A 9 -24.30 3.91 -0.62
C GLU A 9 -25.58 4.05 0.24
N MET A 10 -26.51 3.11 0.13
CA MET A 10 -27.73 3.09 0.94
C MET A 10 -27.39 2.83 2.41
N CYS A 11 -26.41 1.97 2.71
CA CYS A 11 -25.94 1.67 4.06
C CYS A 11 -25.27 2.89 4.72
N ILE A 12 -24.47 3.66 3.99
CA ILE A 12 -23.82 4.89 4.48
C ILE A 12 -24.89 5.94 4.80
N ARG A 13 -25.82 6.18 3.89
CA ARG A 13 -26.89 7.16 4.07
C ARG A 13 -27.79 6.84 5.26
N ASP A 14 -28.12 5.55 5.42
CA ASP A 14 -28.91 5.08 6.56
C ASP A 14 -28.16 5.20 7.88
N SER A 15 -26.85 4.94 7.89
CA SER A 15 -26.00 5.13 9.06
C SER A 15 -25.93 6.61 9.49
N CYS A 16 -25.77 7.50 8.54
CA CYS A 16 -25.78 8.96 8.80
C CYS A 16 -27.16 9.44 9.30
N LYS A 17 -28.23 8.99 8.66
CA LYS A 17 -29.61 9.30 9.08
C LYS A 17 -29.87 8.83 10.50
N ASN A 18 -29.52 7.57 10.81
CA ASN A 18 -29.72 6.99 12.15
C ASN A 18 -28.90 7.74 13.21
N ALA A 19 -27.66 8.14 12.90
CA ALA A 19 -26.84 8.91 13.80
C ALA A 19 -27.42 10.32 14.07
N LEU A 20 -27.97 10.96 13.04
CA LEU A 20 -28.65 12.26 13.20
C LEU A 20 -29.95 12.13 14.02
N VAL A 21 -30.71 11.09 13.82
CA VAL A 21 -31.92 10.82 14.65
C VAL A 21 -31.53 10.55 16.10
N GLU A 22 -30.49 9.73 16.34
CA GLU A 22 -29.97 9.40 17.69
C GLU A 22 -29.39 10.65 18.39
N ALA A 23 -28.85 11.59 17.60
CA ALA A 23 -28.31 12.86 18.07
C ALA A 23 -29.36 13.98 18.17
N GLU A 24 -30.66 13.68 17.98
CA GLU A 24 -31.75 14.66 17.99
C GLU A 24 -31.52 15.87 17.06
N GLY A 25 -30.90 15.59 15.89
CA GLY A 25 -30.57 16.61 14.88
C GLY A 25 -29.28 17.42 15.18
N ASN A 26 -28.57 17.14 16.26
CA ASN A 26 -27.29 17.77 16.55
C ASN A 26 -26.20 17.12 15.72
N PHE A 27 -25.60 17.91 14.81
CA PHE A 27 -24.60 17.43 13.85
C PHE A 27 -23.30 16.95 14.53
N GLU A 28 -22.80 17.69 15.52
CA GLU A 28 -21.56 17.33 16.22
C GLU A 28 -21.70 16.01 16.99
N LYS A 29 -22.84 15.83 17.70
CA LYS A 29 -23.16 14.57 18.38
C LYS A 29 -23.34 13.41 17.38
N ALA A 30 -23.92 13.67 16.21
CA ALA A 30 -24.08 12.63 15.18
C ALA A 30 -22.72 12.16 14.66
N VAL A 31 -21.76 13.08 14.44
CA VAL A 31 -20.38 12.75 14.06
C VAL A 31 -19.70 11.91 15.15
N GLU A 32 -19.86 12.28 16.43
CA GLU A 32 -19.30 11.50 17.54
C GLU A 32 -19.87 10.08 17.60
N ILE A 33 -21.18 9.92 17.40
CA ILE A 33 -21.84 8.61 17.33
C ILE A 33 -21.28 7.77 16.19
N LEU A 34 -21.08 8.37 15.01
CA LEU A 34 -20.50 7.68 13.86
C LEU A 34 -19.05 7.26 14.12
N ARG A 35 -18.24 8.12 14.74
CA ARG A 35 -16.87 7.79 15.15
C ARG A 35 -16.85 6.60 16.12
N LYS A 36 -17.69 6.62 17.16
CA LYS A 36 -17.81 5.47 18.11
C LYS A 36 -18.26 4.19 17.43
N LYS A 37 -19.20 4.27 16.48
CA LYS A 37 -19.63 3.09 15.68
C LYS A 37 -18.48 2.59 14.81
N GLY A 38 -17.73 3.47 14.14
CA GLY A 38 -16.54 3.12 13.36
C GLY A 38 -15.47 2.43 14.20
N GLN A 39 -15.15 2.93 15.39
CA GLN A 39 -14.22 2.30 16.33
C GLN A 39 -14.66 0.87 16.75
N LYS A 40 -15.97 0.68 17.00
CA LYS A 40 -16.50 -0.67 17.31
C LYS A 40 -16.37 -1.63 16.13
N VAL A 41 -16.58 -1.17 14.90
CA VAL A 41 -16.38 -1.98 13.70
C VAL A 41 -14.91 -2.31 13.52
N ALA A 42 -14.01 -1.34 13.66
CA ALA A 42 -12.57 -1.53 13.58
C ALA A 42 -12.07 -2.55 14.62
N ALA A 43 -12.52 -2.44 15.88
CA ALA A 43 -12.16 -3.39 16.93
C ALA A 43 -12.62 -4.83 16.61
N LYS A 44 -13.83 -5.01 16.07
CA LYS A 44 -14.33 -6.33 15.67
C LYS A 44 -13.60 -6.94 14.46
N ARG A 45 -12.92 -6.12 13.68
CA ARG A 45 -12.20 -6.53 12.48
C ARG A 45 -10.68 -6.53 12.65
N ALA A 46 -10.18 -6.24 13.86
CA ALA A 46 -8.75 -6.17 14.12
C ALA A 46 -8.00 -7.45 13.72
N ASP A 47 -8.61 -8.62 13.96
CA ASP A 47 -8.03 -9.93 13.65
C ASP A 47 -8.34 -10.44 12.22
N ARG A 48 -9.00 -9.61 11.37
CA ARG A 48 -9.25 -10.00 9.98
C ARG A 48 -7.99 -9.86 9.15
N ASP A 49 -7.81 -10.75 8.19
CA ASP A 49 -6.76 -10.63 7.19
C ASP A 49 -7.12 -9.53 6.17
N SER A 50 -6.14 -8.71 5.81
CA SER A 50 -6.23 -7.66 4.80
C SER A 50 -5.12 -7.86 3.77
N SER A 51 -5.31 -8.87 2.92
CA SER A 51 -4.35 -9.31 1.89
C SER A 51 -4.52 -8.60 0.55
N GLU A 52 -5.62 -7.87 0.37
CA GLU A 52 -5.88 -7.05 -0.81
C GLU A 52 -5.54 -5.58 -0.54
N GLY A 53 -5.42 -4.77 -1.60
CA GLY A 53 -5.12 -3.34 -1.41
C GLY A 53 -4.55 -2.65 -2.62
N VAL A 54 -3.96 -1.48 -2.34
CA VAL A 54 -3.32 -0.59 -3.31
C VAL A 54 -1.88 -0.33 -2.88
N ALA A 55 -0.93 -0.69 -3.73
CA ALA A 55 0.50 -0.42 -3.59
C ALA A 55 0.89 0.78 -4.45
N LEU A 56 1.35 1.86 -3.83
CA LEU A 56 1.79 3.08 -4.51
C LEU A 56 3.24 3.38 -4.21
N ALA A 57 3.93 3.92 -5.20
CA ALA A 57 5.28 4.45 -5.10
C ALA A 57 5.32 5.82 -5.75
N ILE A 58 5.60 6.86 -4.99
CA ILE A 58 5.69 8.25 -5.48
C ILE A 58 6.98 8.92 -5.04
N THR A 59 7.37 9.98 -5.74
CA THR A 59 8.51 10.83 -5.39
C THR A 59 8.07 12.26 -5.11
N ASN A 60 8.91 13.00 -4.42
CA ASN A 60 8.79 14.45 -4.34
C ASN A 60 9.15 15.11 -5.69
N ASN A 61 8.96 16.44 -5.79
CA ASN A 61 9.20 17.20 -7.03
C ASN A 61 10.64 17.18 -7.51
N SER A 62 11.63 16.99 -6.63
CA SER A 62 13.06 16.89 -6.97
C SER A 62 13.52 15.48 -7.33
N ASN A 63 12.65 14.48 -7.17
CA ASN A 63 12.96 13.06 -7.35
C ASN A 63 14.17 12.59 -6.53
N ASP A 64 14.39 13.17 -5.36
CA ASP A 64 15.44 12.76 -4.42
C ASP A 64 14.92 12.04 -3.18
N VAL A 65 13.62 12.12 -2.95
CA VAL A 65 12.91 11.36 -1.92
C VAL A 65 11.76 10.59 -2.57
N GLY A 66 11.70 9.30 -2.32
CA GLY A 66 10.60 8.44 -2.72
C GLY A 66 10.01 7.68 -1.55
N ILE A 67 8.72 7.45 -1.60
CA ILE A 67 8.00 6.61 -0.65
C ILE A 67 7.20 5.53 -1.36
N GLY A 68 7.08 4.40 -0.69
CA GLY A 68 6.15 3.33 -1.03
C GLY A 68 5.19 3.09 0.11
N ILE A 69 3.90 2.96 -0.17
CA ILE A 69 2.91 2.54 0.80
C ILE A 69 2.01 1.44 0.24
N VAL A 70 1.56 0.56 1.12
CA VAL A 70 0.49 -0.39 0.82
C VAL A 70 -0.69 -0.08 1.72
N LEU A 71 -1.76 0.46 1.12
CA LEU A 71 -3.05 0.61 1.78
C LEU A 71 -3.85 -0.67 1.57
N ALA A 72 -4.04 -1.44 2.63
CA ALA A 72 -4.65 -2.76 2.60
C ALA A 72 -6.13 -2.73 2.97
N CYS A 73 -6.88 -3.67 2.39
CA CYS A 73 -8.28 -3.97 2.67
C CYS A 73 -8.54 -5.48 2.61
N GLU A 74 -9.76 -5.93 2.94
CA GLU A 74 -10.09 -7.36 2.94
C GLU A 74 -10.39 -7.90 1.54
N THR A 75 -10.97 -7.09 0.64
CA THR A 75 -11.42 -7.54 -0.68
C THR A 75 -10.87 -6.70 -1.84
N ASP A 76 -10.75 -7.35 -3.00
CA ASP A 76 -10.36 -6.70 -4.24
C ASP A 76 -11.42 -5.71 -4.77
N PHE A 77 -12.70 -5.86 -4.38
CA PHE A 77 -13.75 -4.90 -4.70
C PHE A 77 -13.47 -3.53 -4.09
N VAL A 78 -13.04 -3.49 -2.83
CA VAL A 78 -12.63 -2.25 -2.15
C VAL A 78 -11.35 -1.72 -2.75
N ALA A 79 -10.34 -2.57 -2.99
CA ALA A 79 -9.07 -2.17 -3.60
C ALA A 79 -9.23 -1.49 -4.97
N LYS A 80 -10.24 -1.89 -5.75
CA LYS A 80 -10.54 -1.31 -7.08
C LYS A 80 -11.45 -0.07 -7.03
N ASN A 81 -11.95 0.31 -5.86
CA ASN A 81 -12.83 1.46 -5.72
C ASN A 81 -12.04 2.77 -5.88
N ASP A 82 -12.52 3.67 -6.74
CA ASP A 82 -11.85 4.95 -7.03
C ASP A 82 -11.62 5.81 -5.78
N ASN A 83 -12.54 5.80 -4.82
CA ASN A 83 -12.39 6.58 -3.59
C ASN A 83 -11.32 5.97 -2.67
N PHE A 84 -11.19 4.65 -2.65
CA PHE A 84 -10.12 3.96 -1.93
C PHE A 84 -8.75 4.24 -2.54
N VAL A 85 -8.65 4.18 -3.87
CA VAL A 85 -7.43 4.55 -4.59
C VAL A 85 -7.05 6.03 -4.36
N LYS A 86 -8.02 6.95 -4.41
CA LYS A 86 -7.80 8.37 -4.10
C LYS A 86 -7.35 8.58 -2.65
N LEU A 87 -7.86 7.81 -1.70
CA LEU A 87 -7.39 7.84 -0.33
C LEU A 87 -5.92 7.41 -0.23
N ALA A 88 -5.54 6.32 -0.94
CA ALA A 88 -4.16 5.86 -0.97
C ALA A 88 -3.20 6.93 -1.51
N TYR A 89 -3.56 7.63 -2.59
CA TYR A 89 -2.76 8.75 -3.11
C TYR A 89 -2.62 9.90 -2.11
N LYS A 90 -3.69 10.31 -1.44
CA LYS A 90 -3.62 11.35 -0.39
C LYS A 90 -2.72 10.94 0.78
N LEU A 91 -2.77 9.66 1.17
CA LEU A 91 -1.87 9.12 2.19
C LEU A 91 -0.42 9.10 1.72
N SER A 92 -0.18 8.80 0.44
CA SER A 92 1.15 8.85 -0.16
C SER A 92 1.73 10.27 -0.14
N ASP A 93 0.92 11.29 -0.47
CA ASP A 93 1.35 12.70 -0.42
C ASP A 93 1.78 13.13 1.00
N ILE A 94 1.04 12.68 2.04
CA ILE A 94 1.41 12.91 3.44
C ILE A 94 2.70 12.15 3.78
N ALA A 95 2.81 10.91 3.32
CA ALA A 95 3.93 10.01 3.58
C ALA A 95 5.28 10.55 3.08
N LEU A 96 5.30 11.38 2.02
CA LEU A 96 6.51 12.06 1.54
C LEU A 96 7.20 12.89 2.62
N ASN A 97 6.46 13.41 3.60
CA ASN A 97 6.98 14.22 4.70
C ASN A 97 7.28 13.39 5.95
N CYS A 98 7.06 12.08 5.93
CA CYS A 98 7.24 11.17 7.06
C CYS A 98 8.49 10.30 6.85
N LYS A 99 9.21 10.00 7.93
CA LYS A 99 10.37 9.10 7.91
C LYS A 99 9.99 7.67 8.24
N THR A 100 8.93 7.49 8.99
CA THR A 100 8.47 6.18 9.46
C THR A 100 6.97 6.02 9.28
N LYS A 101 6.51 4.77 9.33
CA LYS A 101 5.08 4.43 9.33
C LYS A 101 4.35 5.06 10.52
N ASP A 102 4.99 5.08 11.70
CA ASP A 102 4.39 5.66 12.90
C ASP A 102 4.21 7.18 12.78
N GLU A 103 5.17 7.88 12.18
CA GLU A 103 5.02 9.31 11.86
C GLU A 103 3.84 9.53 10.91
N LEU A 104 3.71 8.70 9.86
CA LEU A 104 2.59 8.78 8.93
C LEU A 104 1.25 8.56 9.65
N LEU A 105 1.13 7.54 10.48
CA LEU A 105 -0.11 7.24 11.22
C LEU A 105 -0.54 8.38 12.15
N ASN A 106 0.42 9.10 12.74
CA ASN A 106 0.17 10.23 13.63
C ASN A 106 0.09 11.59 12.90
N SER A 107 0.37 11.62 11.60
CA SER A 107 0.29 12.85 10.81
C SER A 107 -1.14 13.35 10.65
N SER A 108 -1.28 14.67 10.44
CA SER A 108 -2.58 15.30 10.22
C SER A 108 -3.18 14.88 8.88
N PHE A 109 -4.46 14.54 8.90
CA PHE A 109 -5.31 14.30 7.74
C PHE A 109 -6.58 15.17 7.86
N GLY A 110 -6.50 16.41 7.43
CA GLY A 110 -7.56 17.40 7.68
C GLY A 110 -7.70 17.69 9.19
N ASP A 111 -8.90 17.53 9.72
CA ASP A 111 -9.21 17.76 11.15
C ASP A 111 -8.93 16.55 12.05
N SER A 112 -8.32 15.50 11.54
CA SER A 112 -8.02 14.25 12.26
C SER A 112 -6.61 13.78 11.98
N THR A 113 -6.20 12.66 12.57
CA THR A 113 -4.97 11.95 12.23
C THR A 113 -5.21 10.89 11.16
N VAL A 114 -4.14 10.42 10.52
CA VAL A 114 -4.21 9.31 9.55
C VAL A 114 -4.82 8.07 10.20
N VAL A 115 -4.41 7.69 11.41
CA VAL A 115 -4.96 6.52 12.11
C VAL A 115 -6.45 6.65 12.40
N GLU A 116 -6.91 7.84 12.77
CA GLU A 116 -8.34 8.12 12.96
C GLU A 116 -9.10 8.04 11.65
N LYS A 117 -8.52 8.55 10.56
CA LYS A 117 -9.11 8.45 9.22
C LYS A 117 -9.23 7.01 8.74
N LEU A 118 -8.23 6.16 8.95
CA LEU A 118 -8.30 4.74 8.62
C LEU A 118 -9.39 4.02 9.44
N THR A 119 -9.52 4.35 10.72
CA THR A 119 -10.58 3.84 11.60
C THR A 119 -11.97 4.26 11.12
N GLU A 120 -12.13 5.51 10.72
CA GLU A 120 -13.36 6.03 10.11
C GLU A 120 -13.70 5.26 8.83
N GLN A 121 -12.71 5.08 7.93
CA GLN A 121 -12.91 4.36 6.68
C GLN A 121 -13.26 2.89 6.91
N THR A 122 -12.66 2.23 7.91
CA THR A 122 -13.06 0.88 8.33
C THR A 122 -14.53 0.85 8.75
N GLY A 123 -15.00 1.85 9.47
CA GLY A 123 -16.41 1.98 9.86
C GLY A 123 -17.36 2.21 8.70
N VAL A 124 -16.94 3.02 7.71
CA VAL A 124 -17.74 3.39 6.53
C VAL A 124 -17.81 2.24 5.52
N ILE A 125 -16.66 1.65 5.20
CA ILE A 125 -16.51 0.59 4.20
C ILE A 125 -16.98 -0.76 4.78
N GLY A 126 -16.79 -0.96 6.09
CA GLY A 126 -17.11 -2.22 6.76
C GLY A 126 -16.04 -3.30 6.59
N GLU A 127 -14.86 -2.96 6.09
CA GLU A 127 -13.68 -3.81 5.98
C GLU A 127 -12.52 -3.25 6.80
N LYS A 128 -11.59 -4.11 7.22
CA LYS A 128 -10.35 -3.67 7.86
C LYS A 128 -9.50 -2.89 6.87
N ILE A 129 -9.24 -1.62 7.18
CA ILE A 129 -8.39 -0.73 6.38
C ILE A 129 -7.17 -0.35 7.20
N GLN A 130 -5.98 -0.61 6.67
CA GLN A 130 -4.73 -0.29 7.35
C GLN A 130 -3.59 -0.04 6.36
N ILE A 131 -2.54 0.64 6.81
CA ILE A 131 -1.28 0.70 6.07
C ILE A 131 -0.48 -0.55 6.46
N ASN A 132 -0.27 -1.49 5.52
CA ASN A 132 0.51 -2.69 5.75
C ASN A 132 2.00 -2.36 5.71
N ASP A 133 2.43 -1.70 4.65
CA ASP A 133 3.83 -1.41 4.39
C ASP A 133 4.07 0.07 4.17
N PHE A 134 5.25 0.51 4.59
CA PHE A 134 5.80 1.83 4.37
C PHE A 134 7.30 1.69 4.08
N ALA A 135 7.73 2.23 2.97
CA ALA A 135 9.14 2.31 2.58
C ALA A 135 9.50 3.75 2.23
N ARG A 136 10.72 4.17 2.54
CA ARG A 136 11.28 5.48 2.19
C ARG A 136 12.68 5.31 1.67
N ILE A 137 12.98 5.97 0.55
CA ILE A 137 14.33 6.04 -0.04
C ILE A 137 14.69 7.50 -0.24
N GLU A 138 15.89 7.87 0.16
CA GLU A 138 16.52 9.16 -0.13
C GLU A 138 17.79 8.88 -0.92
N ALA A 139 17.91 9.48 -2.11
CA ALA A 139 19.04 9.26 -3.02
C ALA A 139 19.24 10.48 -3.93
N ASN A 140 20.31 10.52 -4.71
CA ASN A 140 20.48 11.58 -5.70
C ASN A 140 19.37 11.59 -6.76
N TYR A 141 18.82 10.43 -7.05
CA TYR A 141 17.60 10.27 -7.85
C TYR A 141 16.83 9.03 -7.37
N VAL A 142 15.51 9.12 -7.30
CA VAL A 142 14.62 7.99 -7.00
C VAL A 142 13.71 7.73 -8.18
N GLY A 143 13.81 6.54 -8.75
CA GLY A 143 12.90 6.01 -9.76
C GLY A 143 11.73 5.28 -9.09
N THR A 144 10.53 5.39 -9.69
CA THR A 144 9.34 4.72 -9.20
C THR A 144 8.57 4.08 -10.34
N TYR A 145 7.87 3.00 -10.02
CA TYR A 145 6.93 2.36 -10.93
C TYR A 145 5.72 1.85 -10.17
N ILE A 146 4.54 2.08 -10.71
CA ILE A 146 3.27 1.53 -10.25
C ILE A 146 2.69 0.69 -11.39
N HIS A 147 2.51 -0.60 -11.15
CA HIS A 147 1.93 -1.50 -12.15
C HIS A 147 0.42 -1.25 -12.31
N ALA A 148 -0.09 -1.49 -13.51
CA ALA A 148 -1.52 -1.33 -13.82
C ALA A 148 -2.38 -2.11 -12.83
N GLY A 149 -3.40 -1.45 -12.26
CA GLY A 149 -4.24 -2.01 -11.21
C GLY A 149 -3.72 -1.81 -9.79
N ASN A 150 -2.58 -1.11 -9.60
CA ASN A 150 -2.02 -0.71 -8.31
C ASN A 150 -1.76 -1.89 -7.33
N LYS A 151 -1.46 -3.07 -7.85
CA LYS A 151 -1.16 -4.26 -7.04
C LYS A 151 0.31 -4.39 -6.69
N ILE A 152 1.18 -3.81 -7.52
CA ILE A 152 2.63 -3.86 -7.39
C ILE A 152 3.16 -2.47 -7.64
N SER A 153 4.10 -2.05 -6.80
CA SER A 153 4.89 -0.84 -7.00
C SER A 153 6.33 -1.08 -6.60
N SER A 154 7.24 -0.30 -7.15
CA SER A 154 8.65 -0.37 -6.81
C SER A 154 9.29 1.01 -6.68
N LEU A 155 10.34 1.08 -5.87
CA LEU A 155 11.18 2.24 -5.60
C LEU A 155 12.63 1.86 -5.81
N VAL A 156 13.40 2.71 -6.48
CA VAL A 156 14.84 2.51 -6.70
C VAL A 156 15.59 3.80 -6.46
N GLY A 157 16.57 3.78 -5.56
CA GLY A 157 17.49 4.88 -5.31
C GLY A 157 18.75 4.76 -6.17
N PHE A 158 19.17 5.86 -6.80
CA PHE A 158 20.39 5.97 -7.59
C PHE A 158 21.38 6.90 -6.90
N ASP A 159 22.62 6.50 -6.82
CA ASP A 159 23.72 7.27 -6.21
C ASP A 159 24.19 8.43 -7.07
N LYS A 160 23.86 8.45 -8.37
CA LYS A 160 24.23 9.49 -9.33
C LYS A 160 23.08 9.86 -10.23
N LYS A 161 23.01 11.15 -10.59
CA LYS A 161 22.17 11.63 -11.69
C LYS A 161 22.99 11.54 -12.98
N ALA A 162 22.58 10.66 -13.89
CA ALA A 162 23.14 10.54 -15.23
C ALA A 162 22.21 11.21 -16.25
N GLU A 163 22.72 11.42 -17.45
CA GLU A 163 21.87 11.76 -18.60
C GLU A 163 20.84 10.65 -18.82
N ASN A 164 19.58 10.98 -19.05
CA ASN A 164 18.45 10.03 -19.18
C ASN A 164 18.07 9.25 -17.91
N ILE A 165 18.43 9.72 -16.72
CA ILE A 165 18.16 9.04 -15.44
C ILE A 165 16.65 8.77 -15.25
N GLU A 166 15.77 9.62 -15.78
CA GLU A 166 14.31 9.43 -15.68
C GLU A 166 13.85 8.17 -16.41
N THR A 167 14.36 7.97 -17.64
CA THR A 167 14.03 6.76 -18.43
C THR A 167 14.64 5.52 -17.79
N VAL A 168 15.93 5.58 -17.46
CA VAL A 168 16.64 4.46 -16.80
C VAL A 168 16.00 4.10 -15.46
N GLY A 169 15.67 5.11 -14.66
CA GLY A 169 15.01 4.91 -13.36
C GLY A 169 13.67 4.21 -13.48
N LYS A 170 12.85 4.62 -14.44
CA LYS A 170 11.58 3.98 -14.73
C LYS A 170 11.74 2.54 -15.23
N ASP A 171 12.65 2.30 -16.16
CA ASP A 171 12.88 0.98 -16.76
C ASP A 171 13.39 -0.02 -15.70
N ILE A 172 14.34 0.41 -14.84
CA ILE A 172 14.84 -0.42 -13.75
C ILE A 172 13.73 -0.69 -12.72
N SER A 173 12.96 0.34 -12.34
CA SER A 173 11.84 0.15 -11.41
C SER A 173 10.81 -0.82 -11.97
N MET A 174 10.50 -0.74 -13.26
CA MET A 174 9.58 -1.68 -13.94
C MET A 174 10.16 -3.09 -13.96
N GLN A 175 11.46 -3.25 -14.22
CA GLN A 175 12.14 -4.55 -14.21
C GLN A 175 12.12 -5.19 -12.81
N ILE A 176 12.36 -4.39 -11.76
CA ILE A 176 12.28 -4.85 -10.36
C ILE A 176 10.85 -5.33 -10.03
N ALA A 177 9.83 -4.59 -10.44
CA ALA A 177 8.45 -5.00 -10.24
C ALA A 177 8.11 -6.31 -10.96
N ALA A 178 8.72 -6.57 -12.14
CA ALA A 178 8.51 -7.78 -12.92
C ALA A 178 9.29 -8.98 -12.39
N MET A 179 10.54 -8.79 -11.95
CA MET A 179 11.45 -9.87 -11.57
C MET A 179 11.45 -10.18 -10.09
N ASN A 180 10.93 -9.29 -9.26
CA ASN A 180 10.87 -9.42 -7.80
C ASN A 180 12.22 -9.88 -7.19
N PRO A 181 13.32 -9.14 -7.40
CA PRO A 181 14.63 -9.54 -6.90
C PRO A 181 14.64 -9.62 -5.37
N ILE A 182 15.35 -10.61 -4.82
CA ILE A 182 15.42 -10.85 -3.38
C ILE A 182 16.47 -9.98 -2.69
N ALA A 183 17.42 -9.43 -3.44
CA ALA A 183 18.50 -8.59 -2.93
C ALA A 183 19.02 -7.62 -4.01
N LEU A 184 19.79 -6.62 -3.57
CA LEU A 184 20.42 -5.64 -4.46
C LEU A 184 21.61 -6.21 -5.24
N ASP A 185 22.37 -7.09 -4.58
CA ASP A 185 23.54 -7.77 -5.14
C ASP A 185 23.71 -9.16 -4.52
N GLU A 186 24.63 -9.97 -5.12
CA GLU A 186 24.91 -11.34 -4.67
C GLU A 186 25.37 -11.39 -3.21
N LYS A 187 26.08 -10.38 -2.72
CA LYS A 187 26.61 -10.34 -1.35
C LYS A 187 25.52 -10.12 -0.30
N SER A 188 24.39 -9.59 -0.73
CA SER A 188 23.21 -9.33 0.11
C SER A 188 22.22 -10.50 0.13
N VAL A 189 22.49 -11.57 -0.65
CA VAL A 189 21.69 -12.79 -0.65
C VAL A 189 22.17 -13.72 0.46
N ASP A 190 21.24 -14.32 1.19
CA ASP A 190 21.55 -15.34 2.20
C ASP A 190 22.29 -16.52 1.54
N PRO A 191 23.48 -16.91 2.03
CA PRO A 191 24.24 -18.05 1.49
C PRO A 191 23.43 -19.34 1.37
N GLU A 192 22.52 -19.62 2.31
CA GLU A 192 21.66 -20.80 2.25
C GLU A 192 20.74 -20.80 1.03
N ILE A 193 20.29 -19.62 0.61
CA ILE A 193 19.46 -19.48 -0.60
C ILE A 193 20.30 -19.79 -1.84
N ILE A 194 21.54 -19.25 -1.89
CA ILE A 194 22.45 -19.48 -3.00
C ILE A 194 22.78 -20.96 -3.13
N GLU A 195 23.13 -21.62 -2.03
CA GLU A 195 23.43 -23.07 -2.02
C GLU A 195 22.25 -23.90 -2.50
N LYS A 196 21.05 -23.58 -2.06
CA LYS A 196 19.82 -24.27 -2.46
C LYS A 196 19.53 -24.11 -3.94
N GLU A 197 19.68 -22.91 -4.49
CA GLU A 197 19.48 -22.66 -5.92
C GLU A 197 20.55 -23.36 -6.78
N ILE A 198 21.80 -23.44 -6.31
CA ILE A 198 22.87 -24.23 -6.97
C ILE A 198 22.51 -25.73 -7.00
N GLU A 199 22.00 -26.30 -5.92
CA GLU A 199 21.57 -27.71 -5.89
C GLU A 199 20.42 -27.95 -6.86
N ILE A 200 19.41 -27.07 -6.88
CA ILE A 200 18.30 -27.17 -7.83
C ILE A 200 18.80 -27.11 -9.28
N ALA A 201 19.71 -26.19 -9.59
CA ALA A 201 20.30 -26.06 -10.92
C ALA A 201 21.10 -27.33 -11.32
N LYS A 202 21.89 -27.90 -10.40
CA LYS A 202 22.60 -29.15 -10.62
C LYS A 202 21.66 -30.32 -10.92
N ASP A 203 20.58 -30.45 -10.18
CA ASP A 203 19.61 -31.52 -10.40
C ASP A 203 18.87 -31.37 -11.74
N GLN A 204 18.58 -30.14 -12.16
CA GLN A 204 18.02 -29.87 -13.49
C GLN A 204 19.00 -30.29 -14.61
N LEU A 205 20.27 -29.89 -14.49
CA LEU A 205 21.31 -30.27 -15.46
C LEU A 205 21.52 -31.78 -15.54
N ARG A 206 21.49 -32.52 -14.41
CA ARG A 206 21.52 -33.98 -14.37
C ARG A 206 20.33 -34.60 -15.11
N THR A 207 19.14 -34.04 -14.88
CA THR A 207 17.91 -34.50 -15.54
C THR A 207 17.96 -34.29 -17.07
N GLU A 208 18.60 -33.20 -17.50
CA GLU A 208 18.84 -32.87 -18.92
C GLU A 208 19.98 -33.71 -19.53
N GLY A 209 20.67 -34.55 -18.76
CA GLY A 209 21.78 -35.40 -19.23
C GLY A 209 23.06 -34.63 -19.57
N LYS A 210 23.27 -33.45 -18.98
CA LYS A 210 24.48 -32.65 -19.13
C LYS A 210 25.57 -33.16 -18.20
N PRO A 211 26.88 -33.10 -18.61
CA PRO A 211 27.99 -33.59 -17.78
C PRO A 211 28.14 -32.70 -16.51
N GLU A 212 28.59 -33.33 -15.41
CA GLU A 212 28.77 -32.68 -14.10
C GLU A 212 29.88 -31.60 -14.07
N GLU A 213 30.65 -31.45 -15.15
CA GLU A 213 31.76 -30.50 -15.25
C GLU A 213 31.38 -29.12 -15.79
N LEU A 214 30.08 -28.83 -15.87
CA LEU A 214 29.53 -27.52 -16.20
C LEU A 214 28.99 -26.86 -14.94
#